data_6deb2b7e19253b9ea3330d127d18bebc
#
_entry.id   6deb2b7e19253b9ea3330d127d18bebc
#
_cell.length_a   1.000
_cell.length_b   1.000
_cell.length_c   1.000
_cell.angle_alpha   90.00
_cell.angle_beta   90.00
_cell.angle_gamma   90.00
#
_symmetry.space_group_name_H-M   'P 1'
#
loop_
_entity.id
_entity.type
_entity.pdbx_description
1 polymer ?
#
loop_
_entity_poly.entity_id
_entity_poly.type
_entity_poly.pdbx_seq_one_letter_code
_entity_poly.pdbx_strand_id
1 'polypeptide(L)' 'MPKPAPQTQVDLSRVVVGCQLRHKAFGMGTVKEIRGGLIIVLFGGTEKKFQFPGALLQGFLSLPE' A
#
# COMPACT_ATOMS: atom_id res chain seq x y z
N MET A 1 -0.16 -26.84 3.94
CA MET A 1 -1.11 -26.45 3.91
C MET A 1 -1.31 -25.19 3.36
N PRO A 2 -1.90 -25.04 2.57
CA PRO A 2 -2.08 -23.90 1.91
C PRO A 2 -2.86 -23.03 2.64
N LYS A 3 -2.65 -21.99 2.71
CA LYS A 3 -3.33 -21.21 3.34
C LYS A 3 -4.31 -20.73 2.50
N PRO A 4 -5.28 -20.49 2.85
CA PRO A 4 -6.37 -20.03 2.18
C PRO A 4 -6.06 -18.74 1.66
N ALA A 5 -6.51 -18.37 0.73
CA ALA A 5 -6.28 -17.18 0.20
C ALA A 5 -7.10 -16.19 0.73
N PRO A 6 -6.88 -15.56 1.62
CA PRO A 6 -7.64 -14.63 2.22
C PRO A 6 -7.78 -13.49 1.46
N GLN A 7 -8.17 -13.38 0.56
CA GLN A 7 -8.34 -12.33 -0.16
C GLN A 7 -8.66 -11.06 0.43
N THR A 8 -9.42 -10.95 1.33
CA THR A 8 -9.77 -9.66 1.82
C THR A 8 -8.83 -9.16 2.83
N GLN A 9 -7.86 -9.92 3.19
CA GLN A 9 -7.04 -9.49 4.19
C GLN A 9 -5.84 -8.78 3.66
N VAL A 10 -5.43 -7.68 4.16
CA VAL A 10 -4.28 -6.95 3.75
C VAL A 10 -3.18 -7.19 4.76
N ASP A 11 -2.01 -7.57 4.29
CA ASP A 11 -0.92 -7.86 5.21
C ASP A 11 -0.21 -6.56 5.50
N LEU A 12 -0.66 -5.86 6.52
CA LEU A 12 -0.09 -4.57 6.82
C LEU A 12 1.33 -4.65 7.32
N SER A 13 1.74 -5.79 7.80
CA SER A 13 3.11 -5.90 8.29
C SER A 13 4.12 -5.89 7.15
N ARG A 14 3.69 -6.07 5.93
CA ARG A 14 4.59 -6.03 4.81
C ARG A 14 4.65 -4.63 4.22
N VAL A 15 3.87 -3.71 4.72
CA VAL A 15 3.85 -2.37 4.18
C VAL A 15 4.84 -1.56 4.97
N VAL A 16 6.02 -1.38 4.43
CA VAL A 16 7.07 -0.66 5.13
C VAL A 16 7.69 0.34 4.17
N VAL A 17 8.49 1.24 4.71
CA VAL A 17 9.15 2.25 3.87
C VAL A 17 10.06 1.53 2.90
N GLY A 18 9.98 1.88 1.65
CA GLY A 18 10.77 1.26 0.61
C GLY A 18 10.06 0.17 -0.14
N CYS A 19 8.91 -0.29 0.32
CA CYS A 19 8.24 -1.34 -0.41
C CYS A 19 7.41 -0.73 -1.53
N GLN A 20 6.93 -1.54 -2.42
CA GLN A 20 6.14 -1.05 -3.53
C GLN A 20 4.69 -1.37 -3.30
N LEU A 21 3.84 -0.46 -3.72
CA LEU A 21 2.41 -0.67 -3.63
C LEU A 21 1.81 -0.33 -4.99
N ARG A 22 0.64 -0.86 -5.24
CA ARG A 22 -0.06 -0.60 -6.48
C ARG A 22 -1.32 0.20 -6.19
N HIS A 23 -1.54 1.25 -6.94
CA HIS A 23 -2.74 2.04 -6.82
C HIS A 23 -3.62 1.76 -8.02
N LYS A 24 -4.94 1.73 -7.80
CA LYS A 24 -5.81 1.41 -8.89
C LYS A 24 -5.73 2.43 -10.02
N ALA A 25 -5.41 3.64 -9.76
CA ALA A 25 -5.36 4.65 -10.81
C ALA A 25 -3.95 5.05 -11.18
N PHE A 26 -3.05 5.12 -10.21
CA PHE A 26 -1.72 5.63 -10.49
C PHE A 26 -0.70 4.54 -10.81
N GLY A 27 -1.05 3.29 -10.59
CA GLY A 27 -0.12 2.21 -10.89
C GLY A 27 0.82 1.95 -9.74
N MET A 28 2.03 1.58 -10.06
CA MET A 28 2.98 1.19 -9.02
C MET A 28 3.66 2.38 -8.40
N GLY A 29 3.85 2.33 -7.12
CA GLY A 29 4.56 3.37 -6.41
C GLY A 29 5.44 2.78 -5.34
N THR A 30 6.28 3.59 -4.74
CA THR A 30 7.19 3.16 -3.70
C THR A 30 6.87 3.93 -2.43
N VAL A 31 6.78 3.24 -1.32
CA VAL A 31 6.46 3.87 -0.08
C VAL A 31 7.63 4.72 0.38
N LYS A 32 7.40 6.01 0.55
CA LYS A 32 8.44 6.90 0.98
C LYS A 32 8.44 7.03 2.49
N GLU A 33 7.28 7.08 3.10
CA GLU A 33 7.20 7.28 4.52
C GLU A 33 5.87 6.83 5.05
N ILE A 34 5.82 6.37 6.28
CA ILE A 34 4.60 6.01 6.96
C ILE A 34 4.66 6.65 8.32
N ARG A 35 3.70 7.48 8.64
CA ARG A 35 3.71 8.12 9.94
C ARG A 35 2.37 8.71 10.28
N GLY A 36 2.04 8.73 11.54
CA GLY A 36 0.86 9.42 12.00
C GLY A 36 -0.42 9.09 11.27
N GLY A 37 -0.59 7.87 10.89
CA GLY A 37 -1.81 7.49 10.19
C GLY A 37 -1.81 7.87 8.72
N LEU A 38 -0.66 8.24 8.18
CA LEU A 38 -0.55 8.57 6.77
C LEU A 38 0.55 7.75 6.13
N ILE A 39 0.37 7.44 4.85
CA ILE A 39 1.39 6.74 4.13
C ILE A 39 1.67 7.59 2.90
N ILE A 40 2.92 7.86 2.63
CA ILE A 40 3.33 8.69 1.51
C ILE A 40 3.98 7.81 0.48
N VAL A 41 3.45 7.82 -0.71
CA VAL A 41 3.90 6.94 -1.77
C VAL A 41 4.30 7.76 -2.98
N LEU A 42 5.41 7.37 -3.60
CA LEU A 42 5.89 8.06 -4.78
C LEU A 42 5.47 7.29 -6.01
N PHE A 43 4.77 7.98 -6.92
CA PHE A 43 4.34 7.36 -8.15
C PHE A 43 5.01 8.13 -9.28
N GLY A 44 6.07 7.54 -9.85
CA GLY A 44 6.72 8.20 -10.95
C GLY A 44 7.27 9.57 -10.64
N GLY A 45 7.75 9.76 -9.46
CA GLY A 45 8.28 11.06 -9.07
C GLY A 45 7.26 11.98 -8.43
N THR A 46 6.02 11.57 -8.34
CA THR A 46 4.99 12.37 -7.72
C THR A 46 4.66 11.80 -6.36
N GLU A 47 4.68 12.63 -5.34
CA GLU A 47 4.44 12.17 -4.00
C GLU A 47 2.97 12.30 -3.67
N LYS A 48 2.35 11.25 -3.20
CA LYS A 48 0.94 11.27 -2.84
C LYS A 48 0.78 10.77 -1.42
N LYS A 49 -0.14 11.34 -0.68
CA LYS A 49 -0.41 10.94 0.69
C LYS A 49 -1.74 10.27 0.77
N PHE A 50 -1.82 9.22 1.55
CA PHE A 50 -3.07 8.50 1.74
C PHE A 50 -3.22 8.19 3.22
N GLN A 51 -4.42 7.86 3.63
CA GLN A 51 -4.63 7.47 4.99
C GLN A 51 -4.15 6.04 5.19
N PHE A 52 -3.49 5.78 6.27
CA PHE A 52 -2.97 4.46 6.55
C PHE A 52 -3.53 3.97 7.88
N PRO A 53 -4.10 2.80 7.92
CA PRO A 53 -4.14 1.83 6.85
C PRO A 53 -5.39 1.91 5.98
N GLY A 54 -6.16 2.96 6.13
CA GLY A 54 -7.43 3.05 5.44
C GLY A 54 -7.34 2.83 3.94
N ALA A 55 -6.35 3.41 3.27
CA ALA A 55 -6.27 3.26 1.82
C ALA A 55 -6.04 1.82 1.44
N LEU A 56 -5.32 1.07 2.26
CA LEU A 56 -5.10 -0.34 1.97
C LEU A 56 -6.33 -1.15 2.28
N LEU A 57 -7.02 -0.83 3.35
CA LEU A 57 -8.20 -1.58 3.72
C LEU A 57 -9.35 -1.34 2.75
N GLN A 58 -9.39 -0.18 2.14
CA GLN A 58 -10.44 0.11 1.21
C GLN A 58 -10.08 -0.29 -0.21
N GLY A 59 -8.88 -0.79 -0.44
CA GLY A 59 -8.53 -1.27 -1.74
C GLY A 59 -7.94 -0.26 -2.70
N PHE A 60 -7.68 0.97 -2.25
CA PHE A 60 -7.05 1.94 -3.12
C PHE A 60 -5.60 1.58 -3.35
N LEU A 61 -4.94 1.06 -2.33
CA LEU A 61 -3.57 0.62 -2.46
C LEU A 61 -3.51 -0.86 -2.15
N SER A 62 -2.64 -1.58 -2.78
CA SER A 62 -2.48 -2.98 -2.49
C SER A 62 -1.04 -3.39 -2.71
N LEU A 63 -0.66 -4.49 -2.10
CA LEU A 63 0.67 -5.01 -2.30
C LEU A 63 0.74 -5.67 -3.67
N PRO A 64 1.81 -5.51 -4.36
CA PRO A 64 1.92 -6.11 -5.68
C PRO A 64 2.11 -7.58 -5.51
N GLU A 65 1.38 -8.30 -6.17
CA GLU A 65 1.53 -9.69 -6.02
C GLU A 65 1.53 -10.35 -7.27
#